data_005d157501ea928c63da1f7c278eb816
#
_entry.id   005d157501ea928c63da1f7c278eb816
#
_cell.length_a   1.000
_cell.length_b   1.000
_cell.length_c   1.000
_cell.angle_alpha   90.00
_cell.angle_beta   90.00
_cell.angle_gamma   90.00
#
_symmetry.space_group_name_H-M   'P 1'
#
loop_
_entity.id
_entity.type
_entity.pdbx_description
1 polymer ?
#
loop_
_entity_poly.entity_id
_entity_poly.type
_entity_poly.pdbx_seq_one_letter_code
_entity_poly.pdbx_strand_id
1 'polypeptide(L)'
;MRSCAFVVTALLALASSSVDSTTAAETVWSGLVMAENVPQPAPIPAELTRIEETLKELFGYNQFQVIGQSRKTLKTGEEDWLASSKYFALHVDSRGETETGYVLNLKLFKEQELLLEMDTKLNKRSPLVIKGPQVGGGQLLLVLVVQ
;
A
#
# COMPACT_ATOMS: atom_id res chain seq x y z
N MET A 1 -64.18 -8.48 -47.35
CA MET A 1 -63.47 -9.10 -46.24
C MET A 1 -62.06 -8.60 -46.17
N ARG A 2 -61.76 -7.91 -45.18
CA ARG A 2 -60.41 -7.37 -44.97
C ARG A 2 -59.79 -8.05 -43.79
N SER A 3 -58.73 -8.79 -44.02
CA SER A 3 -57.90 -9.36 -42.95
C SER A 3 -56.90 -8.30 -42.50
N CYS A 4 -57.04 -7.83 -41.29
CA CYS A 4 -56.03 -7.00 -40.65
C CYS A 4 -54.93 -7.93 -40.10
N ALA A 5 -53.80 -7.91 -40.80
CA ALA A 5 -52.62 -8.55 -40.25
C ALA A 5 -51.98 -7.58 -39.24
N PHE A 6 -52.11 -7.86 -37.96
CA PHE A 6 -51.37 -7.17 -36.93
C PHE A 6 -49.97 -7.78 -36.90
N VAL A 7 -49.02 -7.04 -37.43
CA VAL A 7 -47.63 -7.34 -37.22
C VAL A 7 -47.25 -6.83 -35.83
N VAL A 8 -47.21 -7.72 -34.88
CA VAL A 8 -46.65 -7.41 -33.58
C VAL A 8 -45.14 -7.48 -33.73
N THR A 9 -44.52 -6.34 -33.90
CA THR A 9 -43.06 -6.22 -33.82
C THR A 9 -42.67 -6.29 -32.35
N ALA A 10 -42.29 -7.47 -31.91
CA ALA A 10 -41.68 -7.62 -30.60
C ALA A 10 -40.30 -6.96 -30.64
N LEU A 11 -40.19 -5.77 -30.06
CA LEU A 11 -38.90 -5.14 -29.81
C LEU A 11 -38.24 -5.88 -28.66
N LEU A 12 -37.31 -6.81 -28.97
CA LEU A 12 -36.41 -7.34 -28.00
C LEU A 12 -35.42 -6.23 -27.63
N ALA A 13 -35.67 -5.57 -26.51
CA ALA A 13 -34.69 -4.73 -25.89
C ALA A 13 -33.62 -5.65 -25.31
N LEU A 14 -32.52 -5.83 -26.03
CA LEU A 14 -31.30 -6.39 -25.49
C LEU A 14 -30.78 -5.38 -24.47
N ALA A 15 -31.12 -5.60 -23.20
CA ALA A 15 -30.44 -4.95 -22.11
C ALA A 15 -29.01 -5.51 -22.10
N SER A 16 -28.10 -4.82 -22.77
CA SER A 16 -26.68 -5.04 -22.58
C SER A 16 -26.38 -4.61 -21.15
N SER A 17 -26.43 -5.57 -20.24
CA SER A 17 -25.83 -5.38 -18.93
C SER A 17 -24.33 -5.26 -19.17
N SER A 18 -23.84 -4.03 -19.25
CA SER A 18 -22.42 -3.77 -19.12
C SER A 18 -22.03 -4.20 -17.73
N VAL A 19 -21.40 -5.36 -17.64
CA VAL A 19 -20.72 -5.76 -16.44
C VAL A 19 -19.52 -4.84 -16.34
N ASP A 20 -19.65 -3.75 -15.60
CA ASP A 20 -18.52 -2.99 -15.13
C ASP A 20 -17.72 -3.93 -14.24
N SER A 21 -16.69 -4.53 -14.82
CA SER A 21 -15.66 -5.18 -14.02
C SER A 21 -14.87 -4.08 -13.31
N THR A 22 -15.45 -3.53 -12.25
CA THR A 22 -14.71 -2.76 -11.29
C THR A 22 -13.76 -3.72 -10.60
N THR A 23 -12.52 -3.75 -11.06
CA THR A 23 -11.44 -4.23 -10.24
C THR A 23 -11.49 -3.40 -8.98
N ALA A 24 -11.83 -4.04 -7.84
CA ALA A 24 -11.81 -3.36 -6.56
C ALA A 24 -10.43 -2.71 -6.41
N ALA A 25 -10.40 -1.39 -6.23
CA ALA A 25 -9.16 -0.65 -6.04
C ALA A 25 -8.44 -1.25 -4.83
N GLU A 26 -7.22 -1.70 -5.04
CA GLU A 26 -6.43 -2.31 -4.00
C GLU A 26 -5.93 -1.25 -3.02
N THR A 27 -5.95 -1.62 -1.76
CA THR A 27 -5.48 -0.77 -0.68
C THR A 27 -4.04 -1.10 -0.35
N VAL A 28 -3.24 -0.08 -0.18
CA VAL A 28 -1.87 -0.20 0.30
C VAL A 28 -1.81 0.21 1.76
N TRP A 29 -1.37 -0.71 2.61
CA TRP A 29 -0.99 -0.40 3.97
C TRP A 29 0.45 0.05 3.99
N SER A 30 0.72 1.18 4.64
CA SER A 30 2.05 1.74 4.80
C SER A 30 2.32 2.00 6.26
N GLY A 31 3.47 1.57 6.74
CA GLY A 31 3.87 1.74 8.12
C GLY A 31 5.28 2.28 8.28
N LEU A 32 5.45 3.18 9.22
CA LEU A 32 6.73 3.54 9.79
C LEU A 32 6.93 2.67 11.03
N VAL A 33 7.97 1.86 11.01
CA VAL A 33 8.24 0.87 12.05
C VAL A 33 9.58 1.15 12.70
N MET A 34 9.59 1.24 14.03
CA MET A 34 10.80 1.36 14.79
C MET A 34 11.23 -0.02 15.29
N ALA A 35 12.41 -0.46 14.89
CA ALA A 35 13.01 -1.70 15.32
C ALA A 35 14.06 -1.42 16.40
N GLU A 36 13.97 -2.15 17.49
CA GLU A 36 14.86 -1.96 18.66
C GLU A 36 15.19 -3.31 19.30
N ASN A 37 16.27 -3.32 20.08
CA ASN A 37 16.56 -4.41 21.00
C ASN A 37 16.27 -3.97 22.42
N VAL A 38 15.34 -4.66 23.07
CA VAL A 38 14.90 -4.38 24.43
C VAL A 38 14.96 -5.65 25.29
N PRO A 39 15.14 -5.52 26.63
CA PRO A 39 15.20 -6.70 27.52
C PRO A 39 13.91 -7.51 27.56
N GLN A 40 12.76 -6.86 27.42
CA GLN A 40 11.44 -7.49 27.43
C GLN A 40 10.63 -6.99 26.23
N PRO A 41 10.78 -7.64 25.06
CA PRO A 41 10.07 -7.19 23.87
C PRO A 41 8.57 -7.36 24.00
N ALA A 42 7.83 -6.35 23.57
CA ALA A 42 6.38 -6.44 23.42
C ALA A 42 6.01 -7.36 22.25
N PRO A 43 4.78 -7.92 22.24
CA PRO A 43 4.29 -8.68 21.10
C PRO A 43 4.34 -7.84 19.83
N ILE A 44 4.60 -8.51 18.70
CA ILE A 44 4.62 -7.82 17.41
C ILE A 44 3.24 -7.25 17.07
N PRO A 45 3.14 -6.04 16.49
CA PRO A 45 1.87 -5.51 16.02
C PRO A 45 1.20 -6.44 15.01
N ALA A 46 -0.13 -6.50 15.06
CA ALA A 46 -0.92 -7.40 14.21
C ALA A 46 -0.64 -7.20 12.71
N GLU A 47 -0.38 -5.97 12.29
CA GLU A 47 -0.09 -5.61 10.90
C GLU A 47 1.23 -6.22 10.41
N LEU A 48 2.14 -6.54 11.30
CA LEU A 48 3.47 -7.08 10.98
C LEU A 48 3.59 -8.60 11.18
N THR A 49 2.54 -9.26 11.67
CA THR A 49 2.57 -10.69 12.03
C THR A 49 3.01 -11.57 10.86
N ARG A 50 2.57 -11.28 9.65
CA ARG A 50 2.90 -12.06 8.46
C ARG A 50 4.38 -12.00 8.09
N ILE A 51 5.07 -10.94 8.48
CA ILE A 51 6.47 -10.69 8.11
C ILE A 51 7.41 -10.68 9.33
N GLU A 52 6.93 -11.11 10.49
CA GLU A 52 7.68 -11.10 11.75
C GLU A 52 9.02 -11.80 11.64
N GLU A 53 9.03 -13.04 11.15
CA GLU A 53 10.27 -13.81 11.01
C GLU A 53 11.24 -13.16 10.05
N THR A 54 10.73 -12.65 8.92
CA THR A 54 11.54 -11.94 7.93
C THR A 54 12.18 -10.70 8.53
N LEU A 55 11.41 -9.92 9.29
CA LEU A 55 11.95 -8.72 9.96
C LEU A 55 13.02 -9.06 10.98
N LYS A 56 12.82 -10.10 11.77
CA LYS A 56 13.80 -10.55 12.76
C LYS A 56 15.09 -11.06 12.14
N GLU A 57 14.97 -11.84 11.07
CA GLU A 57 16.13 -12.37 10.34
C GLU A 57 16.94 -11.29 9.64
N LEU A 58 16.26 -10.35 8.95
CA LEU A 58 16.93 -9.33 8.17
C LEU A 58 17.59 -8.24 9.01
N PHE A 59 16.99 -7.86 10.13
CA PHE A 59 17.39 -6.68 10.89
C PHE A 59 17.95 -6.99 12.27
N GLY A 60 17.81 -8.21 12.78
CA GLY A 60 18.41 -8.65 14.03
C GLY A 60 17.86 -7.96 15.29
N TYR A 61 16.72 -7.30 15.20
CA TYR A 61 16.05 -6.67 16.35
C TYR A 61 14.99 -7.58 16.94
N ASN A 62 14.67 -7.39 18.21
CA ASN A 62 13.68 -8.19 18.92
C ASN A 62 12.35 -7.49 19.17
N GLN A 63 12.25 -6.19 18.91
CA GLN A 63 11.01 -5.44 19.06
C GLN A 63 10.75 -4.57 17.82
N PHE A 64 9.50 -4.59 17.34
CA PHE A 64 9.04 -3.78 16.22
C PHE A 64 7.79 -3.02 16.65
N GLN A 65 7.82 -1.70 16.50
CA GLN A 65 6.74 -0.80 16.89
C GLN A 65 6.28 0.01 15.70
N VAL A 66 4.98 0.01 15.41
CA VAL A 66 4.41 0.89 14.39
C VAL A 66 4.25 2.28 15.00
N ILE A 67 5.00 3.26 14.49
CA ILE A 67 4.97 4.64 14.95
C ILE A 67 4.13 5.56 14.09
N GLY A 68 3.72 5.10 12.92
CA GLY A 68 2.80 5.79 12.03
C GLY A 68 2.33 4.83 10.95
N GLN A 69 1.07 4.92 10.56
CA GLN A 69 0.52 4.05 9.53
C GLN A 69 -0.65 4.69 8.80
N SER A 70 -0.91 4.19 7.61
CA SER A 70 -2.12 4.53 6.87
C SER A 70 -2.52 3.39 5.92
N ARG A 71 -3.77 3.42 5.48
CA ARG A 71 -4.27 2.61 4.37
C ARG A 71 -4.80 3.54 3.31
N LYS A 72 -4.26 3.43 2.12
CA LYS A 72 -4.65 4.30 1.00
C LYS A 72 -4.71 3.54 -0.31
N THR A 73 -5.58 3.99 -1.20
CA THR A 73 -5.61 3.55 -2.57
C THR A 73 -4.67 4.42 -3.38
N LEU A 74 -3.68 3.81 -4.05
CA LEU A 74 -2.75 4.54 -4.89
C LEU A 74 -3.31 4.66 -6.30
N LYS A 75 -3.34 5.89 -6.81
CA LYS A 75 -3.78 6.20 -8.18
C LYS A 75 -2.59 6.72 -8.99
N THR A 76 -2.42 6.18 -10.17
CA THR A 76 -1.35 6.59 -11.09
C THR A 76 -1.40 8.09 -11.37
N GLY A 77 -0.25 8.74 -11.28
CA GLY A 77 -0.10 10.17 -11.50
C GLY A 77 -0.45 11.04 -10.29
N GLU A 78 -0.82 10.45 -9.18
CA GLU A 78 -1.13 11.18 -7.95
C GLU A 78 -0.02 11.04 -6.90
N GLU A 79 0.12 12.08 -6.11
CA GLU A 79 0.99 12.13 -4.94
C GLU A 79 0.17 12.08 -3.67
N ASP A 80 0.69 11.44 -2.63
CA ASP A 80 0.03 11.37 -1.32
C ASP A 80 1.04 11.14 -0.19
N TRP A 81 0.59 11.38 1.03
CA TRP A 81 1.33 11.02 2.23
C TRP A 81 0.86 9.65 2.71
N LEU A 82 1.79 8.70 2.79
CA LEU A 82 1.45 7.32 3.16
C LEU A 82 1.41 7.12 4.66
N ALA A 83 2.48 7.47 5.35
CA ALA A 83 2.56 7.27 6.80
C ALA A 83 3.29 8.45 7.43
N SER A 84 2.87 8.82 8.61
CA SER A 84 3.54 9.89 9.35
C SER A 84 3.59 9.59 10.84
N SER A 85 4.64 10.06 11.48
CA SER A 85 4.82 10.09 12.92
C SER A 85 5.10 11.52 13.37
N LYS A 86 5.44 11.70 14.62
CA LYS A 86 5.79 13.03 15.14
C LYS A 86 6.92 13.71 14.36
N TYR A 87 7.91 12.95 13.91
CA TYR A 87 9.10 13.49 13.25
C TYR A 87 9.24 13.08 11.79
N PHE A 88 8.68 11.95 11.40
CA PHE A 88 8.87 11.36 10.09
C PHE A 88 7.59 11.37 9.28
N ALA A 89 7.73 11.59 7.98
CA ALA A 89 6.63 11.51 7.04
C ALA A 89 7.09 10.83 5.75
N LEU A 90 6.31 9.87 5.26
CA LEU A 90 6.58 9.16 4.03
C LEU A 90 5.64 9.65 2.94
N HIS A 91 6.21 10.19 1.88
CA HIS A 91 5.51 10.67 0.69
C HIS A 91 5.64 9.66 -0.44
N VAL A 92 4.57 9.49 -1.21
CA VAL A 92 4.57 8.67 -2.41
C VAL A 92 4.13 9.46 -3.62
N ASP A 93 4.81 9.22 -4.73
CA ASP A 93 4.36 9.58 -6.08
C ASP A 93 4.12 8.26 -6.82
N SER A 94 2.85 8.00 -7.15
CA SER A 94 2.46 6.80 -7.88
C SER A 94 2.62 7.03 -9.37
N ARG A 95 3.64 6.45 -9.97
CA ARG A 95 4.02 6.68 -11.36
C ARG A 95 3.39 5.72 -12.35
N GLY A 96 2.99 4.56 -11.89
CA GLY A 96 2.36 3.57 -12.75
C GLY A 96 1.85 2.37 -11.98
N GLU A 97 1.00 1.62 -12.65
CA GLU A 97 0.49 0.34 -12.19
C GLU A 97 0.80 -0.72 -13.24
N THR A 98 1.28 -1.87 -12.79
CA THR A 98 1.51 -3.05 -13.62
C THR A 98 0.57 -4.16 -13.18
N GLU A 99 0.51 -5.28 -13.90
CA GLU A 99 -0.26 -6.45 -13.51
C GLU A 99 0.17 -7.01 -12.14
N THR A 100 1.44 -6.84 -11.80
CA THR A 100 2.04 -7.40 -10.58
C THR A 100 2.19 -6.41 -9.44
N GLY A 101 1.98 -5.12 -9.67
CA GLY A 101 2.15 -4.13 -8.62
C GLY A 101 2.14 -2.69 -9.09
N TYR A 102 2.87 -1.86 -8.36
CA TYR A 102 2.94 -0.42 -8.54
C TYR A 102 4.38 0.04 -8.75
N VAL A 103 4.55 1.07 -9.58
CA VAL A 103 5.83 1.79 -9.73
C VAL A 103 5.72 3.07 -8.92
N LEU A 104 6.56 3.21 -7.92
CA LEU A 104 6.48 4.28 -6.94
C LEU A 104 7.78 5.06 -6.83
N ASN A 105 7.66 6.36 -6.60
CA ASN A 105 8.73 7.17 -6.04
C ASN A 105 8.41 7.47 -4.57
N LEU A 106 9.29 7.10 -3.69
CA LEU A 106 9.14 7.29 -2.24
C LEU A 106 10.12 8.34 -1.74
N LYS A 107 9.62 9.23 -0.89
CA LYS A 107 10.43 10.24 -0.20
C LYS A 107 10.14 10.19 1.30
N LEU A 108 11.19 10.02 2.07
CA LEU A 108 11.12 10.08 3.53
C LEU A 108 11.64 11.43 4.00
N PHE A 109 10.82 12.11 4.78
CA PHE A 109 11.17 13.39 5.41
C PHE A 109 11.27 13.24 6.92
N LYS A 110 12.22 13.95 7.50
CA LYS A 110 12.26 14.24 8.94
C LYS A 110 12.02 15.72 9.12
N GLU A 111 10.88 16.05 9.74
CA GLU A 111 10.39 17.43 9.80
C GLU A 111 10.20 17.98 8.38
N GLN A 112 11.08 18.80 7.86
CA GLN A 112 11.01 19.29 6.47
C GLN A 112 12.23 18.89 5.63
N GLU A 113 13.10 18.07 6.20
CA GLU A 113 14.32 17.62 5.56
C GLU A 113 14.12 16.30 4.83
N LEU A 114 14.47 16.24 3.56
CA LEU A 114 14.47 15.02 2.77
C LEU A 114 15.65 14.14 3.20
N LEU A 115 15.33 12.95 3.75
CA LEU A 115 16.34 11.99 4.19
C LEU A 115 16.62 10.91 3.16
N LEU A 116 15.61 10.49 2.44
CA LEU A 116 15.68 9.36 1.52
C LEU A 116 14.73 9.59 0.36
N GLU A 117 15.20 9.34 -0.84
CA GLU A 117 14.38 9.28 -2.05
C GLU A 117 14.76 8.05 -2.85
N MET A 118 13.75 7.31 -3.32
CA MET A 118 14.00 6.14 -4.14
C MET A 118 12.84 5.83 -5.06
N ASP A 119 13.18 5.32 -6.25
CA ASP A 119 12.22 4.67 -7.12
C ASP A 119 12.17 3.19 -6.77
N THR A 120 10.98 2.65 -6.67
CA THR A 120 10.78 1.26 -6.27
C THR A 120 9.54 0.67 -6.91
N LYS A 121 9.45 -0.66 -6.85
CA LYS A 121 8.27 -1.41 -7.27
C LYS A 121 7.67 -2.10 -6.06
N LEU A 122 6.37 -1.91 -5.86
CA LEU A 122 5.60 -2.60 -4.84
C LEU A 122 4.83 -3.74 -5.49
N ASN A 123 5.20 -4.97 -5.15
CA ASN A 123 4.55 -6.16 -5.67
C ASN A 123 3.28 -6.47 -4.86
N LYS A 124 2.18 -6.81 -5.55
CA LYS A 124 0.90 -7.18 -4.93
C LYS A 124 0.99 -8.41 -4.02
N ARG A 125 2.01 -9.27 -4.21
CA ARG A 125 2.18 -10.53 -3.47
C ARG A 125 3.27 -10.49 -2.41
N SER A 126 4.08 -9.46 -2.39
CA SER A 126 5.23 -9.37 -1.51
C SER A 126 5.28 -8.04 -0.79
N PRO A 127 5.43 -8.03 0.53
CA PRO A 127 5.68 -6.80 1.27
C PRO A 127 6.99 -6.16 0.82
N LEU A 128 7.01 -4.84 0.79
CA LEU A 128 8.22 -4.05 0.58
C LEU A 128 8.71 -3.55 1.92
N VAL A 129 9.93 -3.89 2.29
CA VAL A 129 10.58 -3.41 3.51
C VAL A 129 11.83 -2.63 3.14
N ILE A 130 11.88 -1.37 3.51
CA ILE A 130 12.98 -0.49 3.21
C ILE A 130 13.65 -0.07 4.53
N LYS A 131 14.96 -0.22 4.58
CA LYS A 131 15.76 0.26 5.71
C LYS A 131 15.90 1.76 5.63
N GLY A 132 15.33 2.47 6.60
CA GLY A 132 15.48 3.91 6.75
C GLY A 132 16.71 4.30 7.57
N PRO A 133 16.75 5.53 8.09
CA PRO A 133 17.85 5.97 8.92
C PRO A 133 17.84 5.30 10.30
N GLN A 134 19.01 5.22 10.92
CA GLN A 134 19.11 4.87 12.35
C GLN A 134 18.61 6.04 13.20
N VAL A 135 17.87 5.72 14.25
CA VAL A 135 17.31 6.69 15.20
C VAL A 135 17.68 6.26 16.62
N GLY A 136 18.65 6.94 17.20
CA GLY A 136 19.18 6.54 18.50
C GLY A 136 19.75 5.12 18.47
N GLY A 137 19.33 4.24 19.37
CA GLY A 137 19.67 2.82 19.37
C GLY A 137 18.80 1.95 18.47
N GLY A 138 17.83 2.53 17.74
CA GLY A 138 16.89 1.84 16.91
C GLY A 138 17.09 2.06 15.42
N GLN A 139 16.33 1.32 14.64
CA GLN A 139 16.31 1.37 13.17
C GLN A 139 14.92 1.69 12.67
N LEU A 140 14.78 2.75 11.89
CA LEU A 140 13.52 3.04 11.21
C LEU A 140 13.38 2.15 9.98
N LEU A 141 12.23 1.51 9.84
CA LEU A 141 11.85 0.70 8.68
C LEU A 141 10.61 1.28 8.03
N LEU A 142 10.60 1.24 6.70
CA LEU A 142 9.42 1.58 5.91
C LEU A 142 8.82 0.28 5.38
N VAL A 143 7.56 0.03 5.70
CA VAL A 143 6.87 -1.20 5.31
C VAL A 143 5.65 -0.86 4.48
N LEU A 144 5.56 -1.41 3.28
CA LEU A 144 4.41 -1.24 2.39
C LEU A 144 3.87 -2.62 2.01
N VAL A 145 2.57 -2.80 2.15
CA VAL A 145 1.88 -4.07 1.86
C VAL A 145 0.60 -3.78 1.08
N VAL A 146 0.43 -4.47 -0.04
CA VAL A 146 -0.84 -4.45 -0.77
C VAL A 146 -1.80 -5.40 -0.10
N GLN A 147 -2.97 -4.89 0.26
CA GLN A 147 -4.03 -5.63 0.94
C GLN A 147 -5.21 -5.95 0.02
#